data_517ea4e7d8708087236bbf2c5965261f
#
_entry.id   517ea4e7d8708087236bbf2c5965261f
#
_cell.length_a   1.000
_cell.length_b   1.000
_cell.length_c   1.000
_cell.angle_alpha   90.00
_cell.angle_beta   90.00
_cell.angle_gamma   90.00
#
_symmetry.space_group_name_H-M   'P 1'
#
loop_
_entity.id
_entity.type
_entity.pdbx_description
1 polymer ?
#
loop_
_entity_poly.entity_id
_entity_poly.type
_entity_poly.pdbx_seq_one_letter_code
_entity_poly.pdbx_strand_id
1 'polypeptide(L)'
;MVADSDRGWAWTEAILGVNADVVHVCMSPNAIHIVKMLIKMCGDTYTDIRHKRNSRLIVEDHDFIFPDDIRDGDALVAFSRRKVLMLATLLKKEGYKVSVIYGSLPYSVRKAEVARFLNGESRIVVCTDAIGMGVNLPIRRIIFTESKKFDGKSKRFLNMSEVKQIAGRAGRKGMYDQGYVNSIEDRDQIGELLHGRYEQITSCVIQPPRKVLDMPYSLSEIFKIWLKTIEKKCFSVADLKNRIKLAEYIEKKHGEKINKDLEYSLINIPFDENSEKLKYLWQDLVDMTADGEPVSRMWYYVDTESEDIEAMKLDDLEQLYKKMDLLNSYCNALNISEYDERIRILKEKISELIVRELTNGEFFNKCKRCGKRLEWNHRFGMCEKCYEINKLERMRYKADKWR
;
A
#
# COMPACT_ATOMS: atom_id res chain seq x y z
N MET A 1 4.77 -13.56 0.99
CA MET A 1 5.29 -12.51 1.90
C MET A 1 6.81 -12.61 2.07
N VAL A 2 7.41 -13.74 2.47
CA VAL A 2 8.88 -13.86 2.69
C VAL A 2 9.75 -13.48 1.48
N ALA A 3 9.22 -13.56 0.26
CA ALA A 3 9.89 -13.16 -0.98
C ALA A 3 9.52 -11.72 -1.45
N ASP A 4 8.79 -10.95 -0.65
CA ASP A 4 8.45 -9.57 -0.97
C ASP A 4 9.68 -8.67 -0.79
N SER A 5 10.04 -7.89 -1.81
CA SER A 5 11.27 -7.07 -1.83
C SER A 5 11.31 -6.01 -0.73
N ASP A 6 10.15 -5.51 -0.32
CA ASP A 6 10.06 -4.41 0.64
C ASP A 6 9.86 -4.92 2.07
N ARG A 7 9.01 -5.94 2.25
CA ARG A 7 8.54 -6.39 3.57
C ARG A 7 8.91 -7.82 3.91
N GLY A 8 9.48 -8.58 2.96
CA GLY A 8 9.81 -9.99 3.13
C GLY A 8 10.78 -10.24 4.27
N TRP A 9 11.71 -9.32 4.47
CA TRP A 9 12.71 -9.38 5.52
C TRP A 9 12.09 -9.47 6.94
N ALA A 10 11.02 -8.74 7.20
CA ALA A 10 10.37 -8.78 8.52
C ALA A 10 9.76 -10.16 8.82
N TRP A 11 9.23 -10.84 7.81
CA TRP A 11 8.73 -12.21 7.95
C TRP A 11 9.86 -13.23 8.14
N THR A 12 10.96 -13.05 7.42
CA THR A 12 12.15 -13.89 7.56
C THR A 12 12.75 -13.72 8.95
N GLU A 13 12.91 -12.50 9.42
CA GLU A 13 13.44 -12.18 10.74
C GLU A 13 12.52 -12.70 11.86
N ALA A 14 11.20 -12.58 11.72
CA ALA A 14 10.25 -13.13 12.68
C ALA A 14 10.35 -14.66 12.78
N ILE A 15 10.53 -15.37 11.66
CA ILE A 15 10.70 -16.83 11.68
C ILE A 15 12.03 -17.23 12.32
N LEU A 16 13.11 -16.48 12.06
CA LEU A 16 14.46 -16.81 12.54
C LEU A 16 14.73 -16.37 13.98
N GLY A 17 14.04 -15.34 14.46
CA GLY A 17 14.42 -14.63 15.69
C GLY A 17 13.36 -14.57 16.79
N VAL A 18 12.13 -15.02 16.56
CA VAL A 18 11.10 -14.99 17.61
C VAL A 18 11.43 -16.01 18.70
N ASN A 19 11.45 -15.55 19.95
CA ASN A 19 11.65 -16.41 21.11
C ASN A 19 10.29 -16.76 21.75
N ALA A 20 9.74 -17.94 21.38
CA ALA A 20 8.47 -18.44 21.90
C ALA A 20 8.46 -19.97 21.88
N ASP A 21 7.70 -20.56 22.83
CA ASP A 21 7.59 -22.03 22.92
C ASP A 21 6.95 -22.67 21.68
N VAL A 22 5.99 -21.96 21.08
CA VAL A 22 5.29 -22.42 19.87
C VAL A 22 5.06 -21.25 18.92
N VAL A 23 5.44 -21.44 17.65
CA VAL A 23 5.26 -20.46 16.57
C VAL A 23 4.35 -21.03 15.50
N HIS A 24 3.22 -20.36 15.21
CA HIS A 24 2.32 -20.75 14.14
C HIS A 24 2.60 -19.94 12.86
N VAL A 25 3.03 -20.61 11.80
CA VAL A 25 3.29 -19.98 10.49
C VAL A 25 2.20 -20.38 9.50
N CYS A 26 1.31 -19.43 9.16
CA CYS A 26 0.30 -19.65 8.12
C CYS A 26 0.83 -19.23 6.76
N MET A 27 0.83 -20.14 5.78
CA MET A 27 1.38 -19.88 4.47
C MET A 27 0.62 -20.59 3.35
N SER A 28 0.84 -20.16 2.12
CA SER A 28 0.42 -20.91 0.93
C SER A 28 1.40 -22.07 0.63
N PRO A 29 0.97 -23.13 -0.06
CA PRO A 29 1.78 -24.32 -0.31
C PRO A 29 3.13 -24.06 -1.00
N ASN A 30 3.22 -23.01 -1.81
CA ASN A 30 4.45 -22.66 -2.53
C ASN A 30 5.57 -22.10 -1.64
N ALA A 31 5.27 -21.73 -0.38
CA ALA A 31 6.27 -21.25 0.57
C ALA A 31 6.81 -22.35 1.49
N ILE A 32 6.24 -23.56 1.43
CA ILE A 32 6.56 -24.65 2.38
C ILE A 32 8.06 -24.96 2.41
N HIS A 33 8.73 -25.07 1.25
CA HIS A 33 10.13 -25.44 1.18
C HIS A 33 11.03 -24.40 1.84
N ILE A 34 10.82 -23.12 1.54
CA ILE A 34 11.66 -22.04 2.09
C ILE A 34 11.44 -21.90 3.59
N VAL A 35 10.18 -21.97 4.07
CA VAL A 35 9.87 -21.86 5.50
C VAL A 35 10.45 -23.05 6.29
N LYS A 36 10.31 -24.29 5.79
CA LYS A 36 10.93 -25.47 6.41
C LYS A 36 12.46 -25.36 6.48
N MET A 37 13.07 -24.75 5.48
CA MET A 37 14.51 -24.48 5.51
C MET A 37 14.87 -23.50 6.62
N LEU A 38 14.12 -22.39 6.75
CA LEU A 38 14.34 -21.39 7.81
C LEU A 38 14.19 -22.02 9.21
N ILE A 39 13.13 -22.81 9.44
CA ILE A 39 12.92 -23.51 10.71
C ILE A 39 14.10 -24.44 11.04
N LYS A 40 14.58 -25.21 10.07
CA LYS A 40 15.77 -26.07 10.26
C LYS A 40 17.04 -25.27 10.58
N MET A 41 17.19 -24.06 10.03
CA MET A 41 18.32 -23.19 10.36
C MET A 41 18.30 -22.72 11.83
N CYS A 42 17.11 -22.60 12.43
CA CYS A 42 16.96 -22.32 13.86
C CYS A 42 17.24 -23.55 14.76
N GLY A 43 17.35 -24.75 14.17
CA GLY A 43 17.45 -26.00 14.93
C GLY A 43 16.11 -26.51 15.46
N ASP A 44 15.00 -25.91 15.02
CA ASP A 44 13.66 -26.21 15.51
C ASP A 44 13.01 -27.39 14.76
N THR A 45 12.02 -27.99 15.40
CA THR A 45 11.13 -28.98 14.81
C THR A 45 9.84 -28.34 14.32
N TYR A 46 9.11 -29.04 13.43
CA TYR A 46 7.84 -28.53 12.93
C TYR A 46 6.81 -29.63 12.72
N THR A 47 5.54 -29.25 12.81
CA THR A 47 4.38 -30.07 12.40
C THR A 47 3.70 -29.41 11.22
N ASP A 48 3.47 -30.15 10.13
CA ASP A 48 2.82 -29.68 8.91
C ASP A 48 1.30 -29.95 9.00
N ILE A 49 0.50 -28.91 9.16
CA ILE A 49 -0.95 -29.00 9.23
C ILE A 49 -1.54 -28.38 7.96
N ARG A 50 -2.24 -29.19 7.16
CA ARG A 50 -2.81 -28.74 5.89
C ARG A 50 -4.29 -28.43 6.01
N HIS A 51 -4.64 -27.19 5.70
CA HIS A 51 -6.01 -26.74 5.64
C HIS A 51 -6.48 -26.64 4.19
N LYS A 52 -7.71 -27.09 3.94
CA LYS A 52 -8.42 -26.86 2.66
C LYS A 52 -9.36 -25.67 2.82
N ARG A 53 -9.52 -24.92 1.75
CA ARG A 53 -10.53 -23.85 1.70
C ARG A 53 -11.93 -24.46 1.87
N ASN A 54 -12.73 -23.89 2.76
CA ASN A 54 -14.06 -24.42 3.08
C ASN A 54 -15.10 -24.03 2.00
N SER A 55 -15.06 -22.81 1.47
CA SER A 55 -15.99 -22.34 0.44
C SER A 55 -15.37 -22.45 -0.96
N ARG A 56 -16.10 -23.01 -1.92
CA ARG A 56 -15.66 -23.12 -3.31
C ARG A 56 -15.62 -21.74 -3.96
N LEU A 57 -14.58 -21.45 -4.76
CA LEU A 57 -14.56 -20.28 -5.65
C LEU A 57 -15.04 -20.69 -7.05
N ILE A 58 -15.97 -19.93 -7.58
CA ILE A 58 -16.58 -20.14 -8.90
C ILE A 58 -16.32 -18.90 -9.73
N VAL A 59 -15.70 -19.07 -10.89
CA VAL A 59 -15.66 -18.04 -11.92
C VAL A 59 -16.98 -18.07 -12.64
N GLU A 60 -17.68 -16.93 -12.71
CA GLU A 60 -18.94 -16.83 -13.42
C GLU A 60 -18.71 -16.99 -14.93
N ASP A 61 -19.66 -17.58 -15.65
CA ASP A 61 -19.55 -17.96 -17.06
C ASP A 61 -20.08 -16.89 -18.04
N HIS A 62 -20.57 -15.76 -17.52
CA HIS A 62 -21.09 -14.64 -18.30
C HIS A 62 -20.21 -13.40 -18.16
N ASP A 63 -20.23 -12.52 -19.16
CA ASP A 63 -19.55 -11.25 -19.13
C ASP A 63 -20.24 -10.29 -18.15
N PHE A 64 -19.44 -9.60 -17.36
CA PHE A 64 -19.93 -8.66 -16.36
C PHE A 64 -20.25 -7.31 -16.99
N ILE A 65 -21.52 -6.90 -16.93
CA ILE A 65 -22.00 -5.60 -17.44
C ILE A 65 -22.08 -4.61 -16.28
N PHE A 66 -21.21 -3.62 -16.31
CA PHE A 66 -21.20 -2.57 -15.29
C PHE A 66 -22.07 -1.37 -15.73
N PRO A 67 -22.98 -0.83 -14.88
CA PRO A 67 -23.24 -1.21 -13.48
C PRO A 67 -24.39 -2.24 -13.29
N ASP A 68 -24.99 -2.75 -14.35
CA ASP A 68 -26.27 -3.48 -14.33
C ASP A 68 -26.21 -4.80 -13.56
N ASP A 69 -25.04 -5.47 -13.56
CA ASP A 69 -24.85 -6.75 -12.87
C ASP A 69 -24.43 -6.60 -11.40
N ILE A 70 -24.36 -5.38 -10.87
CA ILE A 70 -23.97 -5.14 -9.46
C ILE A 70 -25.03 -5.67 -8.50
N ARG A 71 -24.57 -6.37 -7.46
CA ARG A 71 -25.43 -6.98 -6.42
C ARG A 71 -24.86 -6.73 -5.02
N ASP A 72 -25.72 -6.84 -4.03
CA ASP A 72 -25.32 -6.81 -2.61
C ASP A 72 -24.26 -7.88 -2.30
N GLY A 73 -23.23 -7.49 -1.58
CA GLY A 73 -22.10 -8.35 -1.25
C GLY A 73 -20.98 -8.36 -2.29
N ASP A 74 -21.07 -7.51 -3.33
CA ASP A 74 -20.01 -7.37 -4.34
C ASP A 74 -18.86 -6.51 -3.84
N ALA A 75 -17.64 -6.89 -4.24
CA ALA A 75 -16.45 -6.08 -4.11
C ALA A 75 -15.79 -5.86 -5.48
N LEU A 76 -15.78 -4.60 -5.93
CA LEU A 76 -15.12 -4.19 -7.18
C LEU A 76 -13.66 -3.85 -6.87
N VAL A 77 -12.74 -4.51 -7.57
CA VAL A 77 -11.30 -4.32 -7.37
C VAL A 77 -10.69 -3.57 -8.53
N ALA A 78 -10.15 -2.39 -8.26
CA ALA A 78 -9.36 -1.58 -9.18
C ALA A 78 -7.94 -1.39 -8.64
N PHE A 79 -6.98 -1.06 -9.52
CA PHE A 79 -5.56 -0.98 -9.12
C PHE A 79 -5.04 0.46 -9.02
N SER A 80 -5.94 1.43 -8.83
CA SER A 80 -5.58 2.79 -8.49
C SER A 80 -6.64 3.44 -7.60
N ARG A 81 -6.20 4.24 -6.63
CA ARG A 81 -7.06 5.08 -5.78
C ARG A 81 -8.07 5.90 -6.62
N ARG A 82 -7.58 6.51 -7.68
CA ARG A 82 -8.40 7.32 -8.58
C ARG A 82 -9.57 6.53 -9.18
N LYS A 83 -9.32 5.31 -9.66
CA LYS A 83 -10.36 4.44 -10.24
C LYS A 83 -11.35 3.97 -9.18
N VAL A 84 -10.88 3.63 -7.99
CA VAL A 84 -11.73 3.28 -6.85
C VAL A 84 -12.72 4.41 -6.52
N LEU A 85 -12.21 5.64 -6.33
CA LEU A 85 -13.06 6.79 -6.01
C LEU A 85 -14.09 7.10 -7.11
N MET A 86 -13.68 6.98 -8.35
CA MET A 86 -14.56 7.21 -9.49
C MET A 86 -15.66 6.15 -9.59
N LEU A 87 -15.35 4.87 -9.47
CA LEU A 87 -16.33 3.78 -9.48
C LEU A 87 -17.30 3.91 -8.31
N ALA A 88 -16.80 4.26 -7.10
CA ALA A 88 -17.64 4.52 -5.95
C ALA A 88 -18.62 5.68 -6.19
N THR A 89 -18.15 6.76 -6.84
CA THR A 89 -19.01 7.90 -7.21
C THR A 89 -20.11 7.49 -8.19
N LEU A 90 -19.78 6.69 -9.20
CA LEU A 90 -20.77 6.21 -10.18
C LEU A 90 -21.83 5.35 -9.51
N LEU A 91 -21.42 4.37 -8.72
CA LEU A 91 -22.36 3.50 -8.00
C LEU A 91 -23.26 4.27 -7.03
N LYS A 92 -22.72 5.29 -6.34
CA LYS A 92 -23.54 6.17 -5.48
C LYS A 92 -24.59 6.95 -6.29
N LYS A 93 -24.27 7.38 -7.51
CA LYS A 93 -25.24 8.06 -8.40
C LYS A 93 -26.36 7.14 -8.89
N GLU A 94 -26.04 5.84 -9.02
CA GLU A 94 -27.05 4.80 -9.28
C GLU A 94 -27.83 4.38 -8.00
N GLY A 95 -27.62 5.06 -6.87
CA GLY A 95 -28.33 4.81 -5.61
C GLY A 95 -27.72 3.74 -4.71
N TYR A 96 -26.56 3.16 -5.08
CA TYR A 96 -25.92 2.14 -4.25
C TYR A 96 -25.24 2.76 -3.04
N LYS A 97 -25.31 2.08 -1.89
CA LYS A 97 -24.54 2.39 -0.69
C LYS A 97 -23.18 1.68 -0.73
N VAL A 98 -22.11 2.47 -0.85
CA VAL A 98 -20.76 1.97 -1.15
C VAL A 98 -19.78 2.29 -0.03
N SER A 99 -18.97 1.32 0.35
CA SER A 99 -17.75 1.49 1.15
C SER A 99 -16.52 1.52 0.25
N VAL A 100 -15.51 2.31 0.65
CA VAL A 100 -14.30 2.57 -0.14
C VAL A 100 -13.06 2.12 0.63
N ILE A 101 -12.22 1.25 0.04
CA ILE A 101 -11.00 0.76 0.70
C ILE A 101 -9.81 0.79 -0.26
N TYR A 102 -8.76 1.54 0.08
CA TYR A 102 -7.50 1.57 -0.67
C TYR A 102 -6.29 1.69 0.26
N GLY A 103 -5.10 1.39 -0.26
CA GLY A 103 -3.89 1.20 0.54
C GLY A 103 -3.46 2.41 1.36
N SER A 104 -3.60 3.63 0.81
CA SER A 104 -3.21 4.88 1.48
C SER A 104 -4.23 5.43 2.48
N LEU A 105 -5.39 4.77 2.66
CA LEU A 105 -6.34 5.18 3.68
C LEU A 105 -5.76 5.02 5.08
N PRO A 106 -5.97 6.01 5.97
CA PRO A 106 -5.72 5.89 7.39
C PRO A 106 -6.35 4.63 7.98
N TYR A 107 -5.70 4.02 8.96
CA TYR A 107 -6.23 2.80 9.60
C TYR A 107 -7.64 3.01 10.19
N SER A 108 -7.84 4.14 10.87
CA SER A 108 -9.14 4.52 11.46
C SER A 108 -10.24 4.64 10.42
N VAL A 109 -9.96 5.29 9.29
CA VAL A 109 -10.88 5.43 8.15
C VAL A 109 -11.20 4.08 7.53
N ARG A 110 -10.17 3.24 7.31
CA ARG A 110 -10.36 1.88 6.80
C ARG A 110 -11.24 1.05 7.74
N LYS A 111 -11.03 1.16 9.05
CA LYS A 111 -11.85 0.49 10.07
C LYS A 111 -13.30 0.97 10.02
N ALA A 112 -13.52 2.28 9.84
CA ALA A 112 -14.86 2.84 9.71
C ALA A 112 -15.58 2.32 8.44
N GLU A 113 -14.90 2.31 7.28
CA GLU A 113 -15.48 1.79 6.03
C GLU A 113 -15.79 0.28 6.12
N VAL A 114 -14.94 -0.49 6.80
CA VAL A 114 -15.20 -1.91 7.11
C VAL A 114 -16.43 -2.06 8.02
N ALA A 115 -16.54 -1.25 9.08
CA ALA A 115 -17.68 -1.27 9.98
C ALA A 115 -18.99 -0.94 9.26
N ARG A 116 -19.00 0.06 8.38
CA ARG A 116 -20.18 0.42 7.57
C ARG A 116 -20.67 -0.76 6.71
N PHE A 117 -19.76 -1.53 6.14
CA PHE A 117 -20.14 -2.71 5.36
C PHE A 117 -20.64 -3.85 6.27
N LEU A 118 -20.00 -4.08 7.42
CA LEU A 118 -20.41 -5.12 8.36
C LEU A 118 -21.80 -4.83 8.98
N ASN A 119 -22.09 -3.56 9.27
CA ASN A 119 -23.37 -3.12 9.84
C ASN A 119 -24.48 -3.00 8.78
N GLY A 120 -24.18 -3.25 7.49
CA GLY A 120 -25.16 -3.15 6.40
C GLY A 120 -25.50 -1.71 5.99
N GLU A 121 -24.76 -0.71 6.48
CA GLU A 121 -24.88 0.68 6.05
C GLU A 121 -24.40 0.87 4.59
N SER A 122 -23.49 0.02 4.15
CA SER A 122 -23.13 -0.16 2.74
C SER A 122 -23.30 -1.62 2.32
N ARG A 123 -23.54 -1.85 1.04
CA ARG A 123 -23.80 -3.17 0.48
C ARG A 123 -22.78 -3.59 -0.55
N ILE A 124 -21.98 -2.65 -1.03
CA ILE A 124 -20.95 -2.82 -2.04
C ILE A 124 -19.65 -2.25 -1.52
N VAL A 125 -18.54 -2.91 -1.85
CA VAL A 125 -17.19 -2.41 -1.58
C VAL A 125 -16.52 -2.07 -2.90
N VAL A 126 -15.92 -0.89 -3.01
CA VAL A 126 -14.99 -0.56 -4.10
C VAL A 126 -13.60 -0.39 -3.50
N CYS A 127 -12.64 -1.17 -3.97
CA CYS A 127 -11.35 -1.26 -3.30
C CYS A 127 -10.18 -1.43 -4.26
N THR A 128 -8.97 -1.26 -3.70
CA THR A 128 -7.76 -1.74 -4.36
C THR A 128 -7.42 -3.16 -3.92
N ASP A 129 -6.30 -3.70 -4.40
CA ASP A 129 -5.72 -4.98 -3.94
C ASP A 129 -5.40 -4.99 -2.42
N ALA A 130 -5.46 -3.84 -1.74
CA ALA A 130 -5.41 -3.73 -0.28
C ALA A 130 -6.46 -4.62 0.43
N ILE A 131 -7.57 -4.95 -0.24
CA ILE A 131 -8.57 -5.90 0.28
C ILE A 131 -7.99 -7.30 0.49
N GLY A 132 -6.97 -7.67 -0.28
CA GLY A 132 -6.28 -8.95 -0.19
C GLY A 132 -5.56 -9.17 1.15
N MET A 133 -5.26 -8.11 1.91
CA MET A 133 -4.51 -8.18 3.16
C MET A 133 -5.19 -7.40 4.29
N GLY A 134 -5.24 -7.99 5.48
CA GLY A 134 -5.64 -7.30 6.71
C GLY A 134 -7.12 -6.90 6.81
N VAL A 135 -7.96 -7.25 5.83
CA VAL A 135 -9.39 -6.92 5.83
C VAL A 135 -10.21 -8.19 5.79
N ASN A 136 -11.16 -8.33 6.72
CA ASN A 136 -12.03 -9.49 6.83
C ASN A 136 -13.50 -9.06 6.64
N LEU A 137 -13.95 -9.04 5.38
CA LEU A 137 -15.30 -8.65 4.97
C LEU A 137 -16.11 -9.86 4.49
N PRO A 138 -17.43 -9.86 4.68
CA PRO A 138 -18.34 -10.88 4.18
C PRO A 138 -18.68 -10.62 2.69
N ILE A 139 -17.68 -10.81 1.84
CA ILE A 139 -17.82 -10.60 0.39
C ILE A 139 -18.38 -11.86 -0.23
N ARG A 140 -19.42 -11.70 -1.05
CA ARG A 140 -20.01 -12.77 -1.84
C ARG A 140 -19.27 -12.96 -3.17
N ARG A 141 -18.98 -11.84 -3.86
CA ARG A 141 -18.37 -11.86 -5.20
C ARG A 141 -17.27 -10.81 -5.32
N ILE A 142 -16.16 -11.20 -5.91
CA ILE A 142 -15.07 -10.30 -6.32
C ILE A 142 -15.21 -10.03 -7.82
N ILE A 143 -15.20 -8.76 -8.20
CA ILE A 143 -15.19 -8.31 -9.58
C ILE A 143 -13.89 -7.56 -9.86
N PHE A 144 -13.05 -8.10 -10.72
CA PHE A 144 -11.87 -7.40 -11.22
C PHE A 144 -12.30 -6.39 -12.27
N THR A 145 -12.03 -5.10 -12.05
CA THR A 145 -12.38 -4.04 -13.01
C THR A 145 -11.35 -3.87 -14.11
N GLU A 146 -10.20 -4.49 -13.97
CA GLU A 146 -9.08 -4.52 -14.92
C GLU A 146 -8.17 -5.70 -14.64
N SER A 147 -7.52 -6.22 -15.68
CA SER A 147 -6.56 -7.35 -15.59
C SER A 147 -5.11 -6.91 -15.39
N LYS A 148 -4.84 -5.61 -15.45
CA LYS A 148 -3.50 -5.03 -15.38
C LYS A 148 -3.36 -4.04 -14.25
N LYS A 149 -2.18 -4.03 -13.61
CA LYS A 149 -1.82 -3.04 -12.60
C LYS A 149 -0.47 -2.39 -12.91
N PHE A 150 -0.25 -1.19 -12.36
CA PHE A 150 1.06 -0.54 -12.37
C PHE A 150 1.89 -1.04 -11.17
N ASP A 151 3.11 -1.51 -11.44
CA ASP A 151 4.00 -2.10 -10.43
C ASP A 151 5.06 -1.13 -9.89
N GLY A 152 4.89 0.17 -10.15
CA GLY A 152 5.88 1.21 -9.85
C GLY A 152 6.78 1.57 -11.04
N LYS A 153 6.90 0.70 -12.05
CA LYS A 153 7.73 0.90 -13.25
C LYS A 153 6.92 0.83 -14.54
N SER A 154 6.07 -0.19 -14.66
CA SER A 154 5.31 -0.45 -15.87
C SER A 154 3.91 -0.99 -15.54
N LYS A 155 3.02 -0.92 -16.54
CA LYS A 155 1.71 -1.58 -16.47
C LYS A 155 1.88 -3.04 -16.93
N ARG A 156 1.61 -3.98 -16.02
CA ARG A 156 1.72 -5.42 -16.26
C ARG A 156 0.42 -6.15 -15.93
N PHE A 157 0.25 -7.34 -16.46
CA PHE A 157 -0.84 -8.22 -16.04
C PHE A 157 -0.70 -8.64 -14.58
N LEU A 158 -1.84 -8.92 -13.95
CA LEU A 158 -1.88 -9.54 -12.64
C LEU A 158 -1.20 -10.89 -12.69
N ASN A 159 -0.48 -11.22 -11.61
CA ASN A 159 0.06 -12.55 -11.45
C ASN A 159 -0.93 -13.44 -10.68
N MET A 160 -0.67 -14.75 -10.72
CA MET A 160 -1.49 -15.76 -10.08
C MET A 160 -1.67 -15.53 -8.56
N SER A 161 -0.62 -15.14 -7.87
CA SER A 161 -0.67 -14.88 -6.42
C SER A 161 -1.60 -13.72 -6.10
N GLU A 162 -1.55 -12.65 -6.88
CA GLU A 162 -2.42 -11.48 -6.73
C GLU A 162 -3.88 -11.85 -6.96
N VAL A 163 -4.18 -12.54 -8.06
CA VAL A 163 -5.55 -12.98 -8.37
C VAL A 163 -6.10 -13.89 -7.26
N LYS A 164 -5.35 -14.91 -6.85
CA LYS A 164 -5.78 -15.83 -5.79
C LYS A 164 -5.94 -15.17 -4.43
N GLN A 165 -5.08 -14.22 -4.10
CA GLN A 165 -5.14 -13.49 -2.83
C GLN A 165 -6.38 -12.59 -2.77
N ILE A 166 -6.68 -11.90 -3.86
CA ILE A 166 -7.87 -11.02 -3.98
C ILE A 166 -9.13 -11.86 -4.05
N ALA A 167 -9.22 -12.79 -5.00
CA ALA A 167 -10.37 -13.68 -5.18
C ALA A 167 -10.65 -14.53 -3.93
N GLY A 168 -9.59 -14.86 -3.20
CA GLY A 168 -9.68 -15.58 -1.92
C GLY A 168 -10.51 -14.88 -0.85
N ARG A 169 -10.88 -13.63 -1.03
CA ARG A 169 -11.76 -12.87 -0.13
C ARG A 169 -13.24 -13.12 -0.36
N ALA A 170 -13.65 -13.67 -1.50
CA ALA A 170 -15.03 -14.06 -1.73
C ALA A 170 -15.40 -15.36 -0.99
N GLY A 171 -16.65 -15.52 -0.60
CA GLY A 171 -17.17 -16.76 0.01
C GLY A 171 -16.69 -16.97 1.45
N ARG A 172 -17.03 -16.06 2.34
CA ARG A 172 -16.68 -16.18 3.76
C ARG A 172 -17.41 -17.34 4.43
N LYS A 173 -16.66 -18.21 5.12
CA LYS A 173 -17.22 -19.33 5.92
C LYS A 173 -18.28 -18.83 6.91
N GLY A 174 -19.42 -19.54 6.94
CA GLY A 174 -20.55 -19.25 7.82
C GLY A 174 -21.51 -18.17 7.32
N MET A 175 -21.20 -17.51 6.19
CA MET A 175 -22.10 -16.54 5.53
C MET A 175 -22.44 -16.94 4.10
N TYR A 176 -21.45 -17.53 3.38
CA TYR A 176 -21.62 -17.95 1.99
C TYR A 176 -20.97 -19.32 1.79
N ASP A 177 -21.71 -20.28 1.25
CA ASP A 177 -21.19 -21.61 0.92
C ASP A 177 -20.24 -21.57 -0.28
N GLN A 178 -20.42 -20.58 -1.14
CA GLN A 178 -19.64 -20.35 -2.35
C GLN A 178 -19.23 -18.89 -2.47
N GLY A 179 -18.05 -18.65 -3.04
CA GLY A 179 -17.58 -17.35 -3.44
C GLY A 179 -17.54 -17.24 -4.96
N TYR A 180 -17.91 -16.09 -5.48
CA TYR A 180 -17.95 -15.85 -6.93
C TYR A 180 -16.84 -14.90 -7.35
N VAL A 181 -16.36 -15.08 -8.57
CA VAL A 181 -15.35 -14.23 -9.19
C VAL A 181 -15.81 -13.90 -10.60
N ASN A 182 -15.75 -12.62 -10.96
CA ASN A 182 -15.96 -12.17 -12.33
C ASN A 182 -14.95 -11.05 -12.67
N SER A 183 -14.91 -10.64 -13.92
CA SER A 183 -14.06 -9.55 -14.39
C SER A 183 -14.76 -8.77 -15.51
N ILE A 184 -14.57 -7.45 -15.51
CA ILE A 184 -15.04 -6.58 -16.60
C ILE A 184 -14.12 -6.73 -17.83
N GLU A 185 -12.81 -6.95 -17.58
CA GLU A 185 -11.80 -7.16 -18.63
C GLU A 185 -11.17 -8.54 -18.45
N ASP A 186 -10.92 -9.25 -19.54
CA ASP A 186 -10.10 -10.48 -19.58
C ASP A 186 -10.54 -11.57 -18.57
N ARG A 187 -11.85 -11.86 -18.47
CA ARG A 187 -12.42 -12.84 -17.53
C ARG A 187 -11.74 -14.21 -17.61
N ASP A 188 -11.52 -14.71 -18.81
CA ASP A 188 -10.94 -16.05 -19.02
C ASP A 188 -9.51 -16.11 -18.47
N GLN A 189 -8.72 -15.06 -18.67
CA GLN A 189 -7.37 -14.94 -18.10
C GLN A 189 -7.39 -14.91 -16.55
N ILE A 190 -8.36 -14.19 -15.94
CA ILE A 190 -8.55 -14.20 -14.48
C ILE A 190 -8.90 -15.63 -14.02
N GLY A 191 -9.75 -16.34 -14.77
CA GLY A 191 -10.11 -17.74 -14.50
C GLY A 191 -8.88 -18.67 -14.55
N GLU A 192 -8.07 -18.58 -15.59
CA GLU A 192 -6.82 -19.34 -15.73
C GLU A 192 -5.85 -19.08 -14.57
N LEU A 193 -5.63 -17.82 -14.20
CA LEU A 193 -4.79 -17.43 -13.08
C LEU A 193 -5.34 -17.93 -11.74
N LEU A 194 -6.66 -17.96 -11.57
CA LEU A 194 -7.29 -18.48 -10.36
C LEU A 194 -7.06 -19.98 -10.17
N HIS A 195 -7.12 -20.76 -11.26
CA HIS A 195 -6.98 -22.23 -11.24
C HIS A 195 -5.55 -22.71 -11.42
N GLY A 196 -4.63 -21.88 -11.88
CA GLY A 196 -3.23 -22.21 -12.10
C GLY A 196 -2.50 -22.70 -10.84
N ARG A 197 -1.31 -23.32 -11.02
CA ARG A 197 -0.45 -23.75 -9.91
C ARG A 197 0.50 -22.63 -9.51
N TYR A 198 0.67 -22.40 -8.21
CA TYR A 198 1.64 -21.44 -7.71
C TYR A 198 3.07 -21.78 -8.12
N GLU A 199 3.84 -20.80 -8.53
CA GLU A 199 5.28 -20.91 -8.63
C GLU A 199 5.89 -21.08 -7.22
N GLN A 200 6.90 -21.96 -7.11
CA GLN A 200 7.57 -22.20 -5.84
C GLN A 200 8.40 -20.98 -5.43
N ILE A 201 8.30 -20.60 -4.18
CA ILE A 201 9.16 -19.59 -3.58
C ILE A 201 10.49 -20.23 -3.25
N THR A 202 11.54 -19.77 -3.91
CA THR A 202 12.90 -20.33 -3.79
C THR A 202 13.85 -19.49 -2.94
N SER A 203 13.49 -18.22 -2.67
CA SER A 203 14.29 -17.32 -1.85
C SER A 203 13.42 -16.53 -0.87
N CYS A 204 14.01 -16.12 0.24
CA CYS A 204 13.43 -15.20 1.20
C CYS A 204 14.28 -13.95 1.32
N VAL A 205 13.66 -12.83 1.64
CA VAL A 205 14.32 -11.54 1.75
C VAL A 205 14.89 -11.36 3.16
N ILE A 206 16.12 -10.86 3.24
CA ILE A 206 16.78 -10.50 4.49
C ILE A 206 17.29 -9.06 4.43
N GLN A 207 17.50 -8.46 5.60
CA GLN A 207 18.14 -7.14 5.76
C GLN A 207 19.29 -7.22 6.77
N PRO A 208 20.16 -6.19 6.85
CA PRO A 208 21.19 -6.11 7.87
C PRO A 208 20.58 -6.18 9.28
N PRO A 209 21.02 -7.12 10.15
CA PRO A 209 20.56 -7.14 11.53
C PRO A 209 21.10 -5.94 12.30
N ARG A 210 20.42 -5.51 13.38
CA ARG A 210 20.85 -4.34 14.16
C ARG A 210 22.30 -4.42 14.69
N LYS A 211 22.80 -5.64 14.92
CA LYS A 211 24.21 -5.87 15.36
C LYS A 211 25.26 -5.30 14.39
N VAL A 212 24.92 -5.03 13.13
CA VAL A 212 25.87 -4.39 12.20
C VAL A 212 26.19 -2.95 12.58
N LEU A 213 25.40 -2.33 13.45
CA LEU A 213 25.68 -0.97 13.97
C LEU A 213 26.98 -0.91 14.77
N ASP A 214 27.43 -2.03 15.34
CA ASP A 214 28.69 -2.11 16.10
C ASP A 214 29.93 -2.09 15.18
N MET A 215 29.76 -2.20 13.85
CA MET A 215 30.86 -2.15 12.89
C MET A 215 31.47 -0.75 12.78
N PRO A 216 32.80 -0.59 12.58
CA PRO A 216 33.48 0.70 12.52
C PRO A 216 33.35 1.38 11.15
N TYR A 217 32.20 1.27 10.50
CA TYR A 217 31.87 1.91 9.21
C TYR A 217 30.66 2.81 9.36
N SER A 218 30.48 3.76 8.45
CA SER A 218 29.24 4.53 8.39
C SER A 218 28.05 3.64 8.01
N LEU A 219 26.83 4.06 8.36
CA LEU A 219 25.64 3.26 8.11
C LEU A 219 25.39 3.02 6.62
N SER A 220 25.63 4.04 5.81
CA SER A 220 25.51 3.91 4.34
C SER A 220 26.54 2.94 3.75
N GLU A 221 27.77 2.93 4.28
CA GLU A 221 28.81 1.97 3.88
C GLU A 221 28.44 0.55 4.29
N ILE A 222 27.97 0.34 5.51
CA ILE A 222 27.48 -0.96 5.99
C ILE A 222 26.41 -1.52 5.06
N PHE A 223 25.43 -0.72 4.67
CA PHE A 223 24.37 -1.14 3.75
C PHE A 223 24.91 -1.45 2.36
N LYS A 224 25.85 -0.67 1.85
CA LYS A 224 26.50 -0.94 0.55
C LYS A 224 27.32 -2.24 0.56
N ILE A 225 28.03 -2.51 1.66
CA ILE A 225 28.79 -3.76 1.86
C ILE A 225 27.80 -4.93 1.91
N TRP A 226 26.73 -4.80 2.71
CA TRP A 226 25.70 -5.83 2.83
C TRP A 226 25.11 -6.25 1.49
N LEU A 227 24.79 -5.28 0.62
CA LEU A 227 24.26 -5.54 -0.74
C LEU A 227 25.20 -6.40 -1.60
N LYS A 228 26.52 -6.36 -1.33
CA LYS A 228 27.53 -7.12 -2.10
C LYS A 228 27.88 -8.48 -1.51
N THR A 229 27.56 -8.72 -0.23
CA THR A 229 28.10 -9.86 0.53
C THR A 229 27.21 -11.09 0.49
N ILE A 230 25.94 -10.98 0.09
CA ILE A 230 24.98 -12.08 0.19
C ILE A 230 24.86 -12.80 -1.14
N GLU A 231 25.46 -14.00 -1.21
CA GLU A 231 25.43 -14.90 -2.37
C GLU A 231 24.72 -16.24 -2.11
N LYS A 232 23.95 -16.39 -1.05
CA LYS A 232 23.25 -17.66 -0.81
C LYS A 232 22.02 -17.76 -1.69
N LYS A 233 21.88 -18.85 -2.46
CA LYS A 233 20.75 -19.11 -3.38
C LYS A 233 19.35 -19.00 -2.76
N CYS A 234 19.23 -19.16 -1.43
CA CYS A 234 17.96 -19.09 -0.70
C CYS A 234 17.67 -17.73 -0.06
N PHE A 235 18.59 -16.77 -0.14
CA PHE A 235 18.41 -15.43 0.39
C PHE A 235 18.55 -14.39 -0.71
N SER A 236 17.68 -13.39 -0.66
CA SER A 236 17.79 -12.14 -1.42
C SER A 236 17.81 -10.95 -0.44
N VAL A 237 18.37 -9.83 -0.87
CA VAL A 237 18.52 -8.65 -0.02
C VAL A 237 17.32 -7.73 -0.22
N ALA A 238 16.83 -7.13 0.89
CA ALA A 238 15.83 -6.06 0.84
C ALA A 238 16.32 -4.87 0.00
N ASP A 239 15.42 -4.12 -0.62
CA ASP A 239 15.79 -2.87 -1.31
C ASP A 239 16.18 -1.81 -0.26
N LEU A 240 17.48 -1.53 -0.16
CA LEU A 240 18.05 -0.57 0.77
C LEU A 240 18.36 0.79 0.12
N LYS A 241 18.02 0.98 -1.17
CA LYS A 241 18.43 2.18 -1.93
C LYS A 241 18.00 3.49 -1.27
N ASN A 242 16.78 3.53 -0.78
CA ASN A 242 16.25 4.73 -0.14
C ASN A 242 16.89 4.94 1.23
N ARG A 243 17.05 3.88 2.03
CA ARG A 243 17.74 3.96 3.33
C ARG A 243 19.18 4.42 3.18
N ILE A 244 19.89 3.95 2.15
CA ILE A 244 21.25 4.43 1.84
C ILE A 244 21.26 5.94 1.55
N LYS A 245 20.31 6.43 0.73
CA LYS A 245 20.22 7.88 0.44
C LYS A 245 19.91 8.73 1.67
N LEU A 246 19.05 8.23 2.55
CA LEU A 246 18.73 8.93 3.81
C LEU A 246 19.92 8.95 4.76
N ALA A 247 20.66 7.83 4.88
CA ALA A 247 21.90 7.77 5.66
C ALA A 247 22.96 8.69 5.09
N GLU A 248 23.21 8.66 3.77
CA GLU A 248 24.16 9.57 3.10
C GLU A 248 23.81 11.05 3.31
N TYR A 249 22.52 11.40 3.38
CA TYR A 249 22.11 12.78 3.70
C TYR A 249 22.54 13.17 5.09
N ILE A 250 22.28 12.32 6.11
CA ILE A 250 22.64 12.58 7.50
C ILE A 250 24.17 12.66 7.63
N GLU A 251 24.89 11.66 7.14
CA GLU A 251 26.35 11.56 7.21
C GLU A 251 27.03 12.77 6.56
N LYS A 252 26.56 13.17 5.39
CA LYS A 252 27.15 14.31 4.64
C LYS A 252 26.88 15.65 5.29
N LYS A 253 25.68 15.85 5.85
CA LYS A 253 25.25 17.16 6.37
C LYS A 253 25.62 17.36 7.83
N HIS A 254 25.50 16.31 8.64
CA HIS A 254 25.59 16.41 10.10
C HIS A 254 26.79 15.66 10.72
N GLY A 255 27.38 14.69 9.98
CA GLY A 255 28.56 13.96 10.44
C GLY A 255 28.36 13.35 11.84
N GLU A 256 29.25 13.66 12.77
CA GLU A 256 29.24 13.12 14.14
C GLU A 256 28.16 13.72 15.06
N LYS A 257 27.41 14.75 14.65
CA LYS A 257 26.34 15.33 15.47
C LYS A 257 25.22 14.32 15.77
N ILE A 258 24.99 13.36 14.87
CA ILE A 258 24.00 12.29 15.03
C ILE A 258 24.73 10.97 15.17
N ASN A 259 24.59 10.32 16.33
CA ASN A 259 25.18 8.99 16.52
C ASN A 259 24.47 7.92 15.69
N LYS A 260 25.15 6.81 15.44
CA LYS A 260 24.69 5.75 14.53
C LYS A 260 23.36 5.10 14.94
N ASP A 261 23.08 4.95 16.23
CA ASP A 261 21.79 4.41 16.71
C ASP A 261 20.63 5.36 16.41
N LEU A 262 20.85 6.67 16.62
CA LEU A 262 19.88 7.70 16.31
C LEU A 262 19.68 7.83 14.79
N GLU A 263 20.76 7.81 14.03
CA GLU A 263 20.72 7.77 12.56
C GLU A 263 19.90 6.57 12.07
N TYR A 264 20.16 5.37 12.59
CA TYR A 264 19.38 4.17 12.27
C TYR A 264 17.90 4.33 12.60
N SER A 265 17.56 4.95 13.71
CA SER A 265 16.19 5.24 14.11
C SER A 265 15.51 6.20 13.13
N LEU A 266 16.18 7.28 12.75
CA LEU A 266 15.69 8.33 11.85
C LEU A 266 15.44 7.82 10.42
N ILE A 267 16.35 7.02 9.85
CA ILE A 267 16.20 6.46 8.50
C ILE A 267 15.15 5.33 8.43
N ASN A 268 14.73 4.77 9.56
CA ASN A 268 13.67 3.77 9.63
C ASN A 268 12.28 4.36 9.91
N ILE A 269 12.16 5.68 10.06
CA ILE A 269 10.86 6.35 10.15
C ILE A 269 10.09 6.10 8.84
N PRO A 270 8.87 5.50 8.90
CA PRO A 270 8.10 5.21 7.70
C PRO A 270 7.43 6.47 7.15
N PHE A 271 7.73 6.83 5.93
CA PHE A 271 7.04 7.88 5.18
C PHE A 271 7.09 7.62 3.67
N ASP A 272 6.31 8.37 2.90
CA ASP A 272 6.31 8.30 1.43
C ASP A 272 7.46 9.13 0.86
N GLU A 273 8.60 8.51 0.63
CA GLU A 273 9.83 9.15 0.16
C GLU A 273 9.72 9.73 -1.27
N ASN A 274 8.68 9.35 -2.03
CA ASN A 274 8.37 9.95 -3.33
C ASN A 274 7.62 11.28 -3.18
N SER A 275 7.12 11.59 -1.99
CA SER A 275 6.52 12.88 -1.69
C SER A 275 7.60 13.89 -1.30
N GLU A 276 7.91 14.83 -2.19
CA GLU A 276 8.90 15.89 -1.91
C GLU A 276 8.55 16.66 -0.63
N LYS A 277 7.26 16.92 -0.37
CA LYS A 277 6.82 17.62 0.86
C LYS A 277 7.17 16.83 2.13
N LEU A 278 6.92 15.51 2.16
CA LEU A 278 7.25 14.68 3.31
C LEU A 278 8.75 14.48 3.46
N LYS A 279 9.47 14.40 2.36
CA LYS A 279 10.93 14.30 2.36
C LYS A 279 11.57 15.57 2.94
N TYR A 280 11.11 16.77 2.53
CA TYR A 280 11.58 18.03 3.12
C TYR A 280 11.26 18.10 4.61
N LEU A 281 10.05 17.71 5.03
CA LEU A 281 9.71 17.66 6.44
C LEU A 281 10.64 16.72 7.21
N TRP A 282 10.90 15.52 6.70
CA TRP A 282 11.83 14.58 7.32
C TRP A 282 13.24 15.18 7.44
N GLN A 283 13.73 15.84 6.38
CA GLN A 283 15.04 16.51 6.40
C GLN A 283 15.11 17.60 7.46
N ASP A 284 14.07 18.42 7.57
CA ASP A 284 14.01 19.51 8.54
C ASP A 284 13.95 18.97 9.98
N LEU A 285 13.22 17.89 10.23
CA LEU A 285 13.20 17.20 11.53
C LEU A 285 14.58 16.62 11.90
N VAL A 286 15.31 16.07 10.93
CA VAL A 286 16.68 15.60 11.11
C VAL A 286 17.62 16.76 11.42
N ASP A 287 17.50 17.86 10.69
CA ASP A 287 18.31 19.07 10.90
C ASP A 287 18.08 19.64 12.31
N MET A 288 16.84 19.75 12.75
CA MET A 288 16.48 20.15 14.13
C MET A 288 17.13 19.25 15.19
N THR A 289 17.10 17.94 14.96
CA THR A 289 17.71 16.97 15.86
C THR A 289 19.22 17.18 15.97
N ALA A 290 19.90 17.36 14.83
CA ALA A 290 21.35 17.55 14.78
C ALA A 290 21.81 18.87 15.40
N ASP A 291 20.99 19.90 15.32
CA ASP A 291 21.31 21.22 15.84
C ASP A 291 20.88 21.40 17.32
N GLY A 292 20.25 20.36 17.91
CA GLY A 292 19.77 20.39 19.29
C GLY A 292 18.66 21.42 19.50
N GLU A 293 17.89 21.73 18.45
CA GLU A 293 16.80 22.68 18.57
C GLU A 293 15.68 22.17 19.48
N PRO A 294 14.97 23.08 20.17
CA PRO A 294 13.93 22.68 21.09
C PRO A 294 12.77 22.03 20.35
N VAL A 295 12.27 20.94 20.89
CA VAL A 295 11.12 20.18 20.37
C VAL A 295 9.88 21.08 20.18
N SER A 296 9.78 22.19 20.94
CA SER A 296 8.73 23.20 20.79
C SER A 296 8.60 23.77 19.37
N ARG A 297 9.66 23.74 18.55
CA ARG A 297 9.56 24.12 17.12
C ARG A 297 8.63 23.22 16.32
N MET A 298 8.37 21.98 16.77
CA MET A 298 7.39 21.10 16.14
C MET A 298 5.97 21.66 16.17
N TRP A 299 5.63 22.55 17.13
CA TRP A 299 4.34 23.20 17.17
C TRP A 299 4.03 23.94 15.86
N TYR A 300 5.03 24.51 15.24
CA TYR A 300 4.86 25.17 13.94
C TYR A 300 4.24 24.22 12.90
N TYR A 301 4.63 22.95 12.87
CA TYR A 301 4.08 21.97 11.93
C TYR A 301 2.68 21.46 12.31
N VAL A 302 2.35 21.51 13.59
CA VAL A 302 1.06 21.03 14.11
C VAL A 302 0.02 22.16 14.12
N ASP A 303 0.43 23.39 14.45
CA ASP A 303 -0.49 24.53 14.61
C ASP A 303 -0.84 25.24 13.32
N THR A 304 0.10 25.40 12.39
CA THR A 304 -0.13 26.16 11.16
C THR A 304 -1.15 25.54 10.21
N GLU A 305 -1.49 24.25 10.40
CA GLU A 305 -2.46 23.55 9.57
C GLU A 305 -3.84 23.40 10.22
N SER A 306 -4.04 23.98 11.41
CA SER A 306 -5.33 23.91 12.11
C SER A 306 -6.37 24.92 11.58
N GLU A 307 -5.98 25.87 10.71
CA GLU A 307 -6.81 27.06 10.44
C GLU A 307 -8.03 26.84 9.56
N ASP A 308 -8.10 25.81 8.71
CA ASP A 308 -9.33 25.50 7.95
C ASP A 308 -9.43 24.04 7.47
N ILE A 309 -9.17 23.12 8.37
CA ILE A 309 -9.24 21.66 8.08
C ILE A 309 -10.63 21.29 7.55
N GLU A 310 -11.69 21.96 8.01
CA GLU A 310 -13.08 21.66 7.64
C GLU A 310 -13.37 21.89 6.15
N ALA A 311 -12.66 22.82 5.50
CA ALA A 311 -12.80 23.13 4.08
C ALA A 311 -11.87 22.31 3.17
N MET A 312 -10.94 21.56 3.74
CA MET A 312 -9.97 20.76 2.97
C MET A 312 -10.65 19.66 2.16
N LYS A 313 -10.13 19.41 0.97
CA LYS A 313 -10.54 18.30 0.11
C LYS A 313 -9.79 17.01 0.47
N LEU A 314 -10.31 15.87 0.01
CA LEU A 314 -9.78 14.56 0.30
C LEU A 314 -8.27 14.44 0.10
N ASP A 315 -7.72 15.00 -0.99
CA ASP A 315 -6.28 14.93 -1.29
C ASP A 315 -5.44 15.67 -0.25
N ASP A 316 -5.91 16.85 0.19
CA ASP A 316 -5.22 17.68 1.19
C ASP A 316 -5.30 17.04 2.58
N LEU A 317 -6.48 16.51 2.95
CA LEU A 317 -6.67 15.77 4.20
C LEU A 317 -5.77 14.52 4.28
N GLU A 318 -5.63 13.77 3.19
CA GLU A 318 -4.73 12.62 3.17
C GLU A 318 -3.25 13.04 3.28
N GLN A 319 -2.86 14.15 2.65
CA GLN A 319 -1.50 14.67 2.80
C GLN A 319 -1.23 15.15 4.22
N LEU A 320 -2.20 15.86 4.82
CA LEU A 320 -2.10 16.29 6.22
C LEU A 320 -2.01 15.09 7.16
N TYR A 321 -2.80 14.04 6.94
CA TYR A 321 -2.72 12.82 7.73
C TYR A 321 -1.33 12.16 7.64
N LYS A 322 -0.76 12.04 6.44
CA LYS A 322 0.60 11.50 6.23
C LYS A 322 1.67 12.36 6.93
N LYS A 323 1.50 13.68 6.93
CA LYS A 323 2.38 14.59 7.68
C LYS A 323 2.30 14.30 9.18
N MET A 324 1.10 14.14 9.73
CA MET A 324 0.91 13.77 11.14
C MET A 324 1.48 12.38 11.47
N ASP A 325 1.39 11.41 10.56
CA ASP A 325 2.02 10.09 10.72
C ASP A 325 3.55 10.20 10.79
N LEU A 326 4.16 11.02 9.94
CA LEU A 326 5.61 11.26 9.97
C LEU A 326 6.03 11.90 11.29
N LEU A 327 5.33 12.95 11.75
CA LEU A 327 5.60 13.61 13.03
C LEU A 327 5.45 12.64 14.22
N ASN A 328 4.39 11.84 14.24
CA ASN A 328 4.18 10.83 15.27
C ASN A 328 5.30 9.78 15.29
N SER A 329 5.72 9.32 14.11
CA SER A 329 6.81 8.34 13.98
C SER A 329 8.16 8.93 14.41
N TYR A 330 8.39 10.20 14.14
CA TYR A 330 9.56 10.93 14.59
C TYR A 330 9.57 11.07 16.13
N CYS A 331 8.45 11.48 16.74
CA CYS A 331 8.30 11.55 18.18
C CYS A 331 8.60 10.20 18.85
N ASN A 332 8.04 9.11 18.30
CA ASN A 332 8.29 7.76 18.79
C ASN A 332 9.77 7.36 18.67
N ALA A 333 10.44 7.69 17.57
CA ALA A 333 11.85 7.37 17.35
C ALA A 333 12.79 8.06 18.35
N LEU A 334 12.40 9.25 18.84
CA LEU A 334 13.15 10.03 19.83
C LEU A 334 12.60 9.93 21.27
N ASN A 335 11.57 9.12 21.50
CA ASN A 335 10.87 8.99 22.80
C ASN A 335 10.30 10.33 23.31
N ILE A 336 9.75 11.15 22.43
CA ILE A 336 9.09 12.42 22.73
C ILE A 336 7.60 12.16 22.89
N SER A 337 7.06 12.33 24.10
CA SER A 337 5.63 12.10 24.38
C SER A 337 4.80 13.38 24.50
N GLU A 338 5.43 14.55 24.51
CA GLU A 338 4.79 15.85 24.71
C GLU A 338 3.69 16.16 23.67
N TYR A 339 3.84 15.62 22.45
CA TYR A 339 2.94 15.90 21.30
C TYR A 339 1.94 14.80 21.01
N ASP A 340 2.06 13.64 21.65
CA ASP A 340 1.29 12.43 21.33
C ASP A 340 -0.22 12.67 21.33
N GLU A 341 -0.72 13.31 22.38
CA GLU A 341 -2.17 13.55 22.54
C GLU A 341 -2.71 14.51 21.49
N ARG A 342 -1.97 15.57 21.19
CA ARG A 342 -2.39 16.57 20.22
C ARG A 342 -2.36 16.03 18.79
N ILE A 343 -1.30 15.32 18.42
CA ILE A 343 -1.22 14.62 17.12
C ILE A 343 -2.34 13.60 17.00
N ARG A 344 -2.66 12.87 18.08
CA ARG A 344 -3.76 11.90 18.12
C ARG A 344 -5.11 12.55 17.85
N ILE A 345 -5.43 13.63 18.57
CA ILE A 345 -6.70 14.37 18.40
C ILE A 345 -6.82 14.90 16.97
N LEU A 346 -5.75 15.48 16.44
CA LEU A 346 -5.76 16.02 15.07
C LEU A 346 -5.94 14.90 14.03
N LYS A 347 -5.27 13.76 14.20
CA LYS A 347 -5.45 12.58 13.33
C LYS A 347 -6.87 12.03 13.39
N GLU A 348 -7.51 12.00 14.54
CA GLU A 348 -8.91 11.61 14.69
C GLU A 348 -9.82 12.56 13.91
N LYS A 349 -9.68 13.87 14.10
CA LYS A 349 -10.44 14.88 13.35
C LYS A 349 -10.24 14.77 11.83
N ILE A 350 -9.00 14.66 11.36
CA ILE A 350 -8.71 14.44 9.94
C ILE A 350 -9.38 13.17 9.42
N SER A 351 -9.37 12.09 10.21
CA SER A 351 -10.00 10.83 9.83
C SER A 351 -11.51 10.96 9.66
N GLU A 352 -12.19 11.69 10.55
CA GLU A 352 -13.63 11.98 10.44
C GLU A 352 -13.93 12.77 9.16
N LEU A 353 -13.12 13.78 8.85
CA LEU A 353 -13.26 14.58 7.64
C LEU A 353 -13.01 13.76 6.37
N ILE A 354 -12.04 12.85 6.37
CA ILE A 354 -11.81 11.91 5.27
C ILE A 354 -13.04 11.01 5.07
N VAL A 355 -13.64 10.47 6.14
CA VAL A 355 -14.87 9.67 6.04
C VAL A 355 -16.02 10.50 5.45
N ARG A 356 -16.18 11.75 5.87
CA ARG A 356 -17.16 12.69 5.31
C ARG A 356 -16.96 12.91 3.82
N GLU A 357 -15.72 13.19 3.39
CA GLU A 357 -15.38 13.37 1.97
C GLU A 357 -15.60 12.07 1.16
N LEU A 358 -15.22 10.91 1.69
CA LEU A 358 -15.48 9.63 1.03
C LEU A 358 -16.98 9.33 0.90
N THR A 359 -17.78 9.75 1.87
CA THR A 359 -19.23 9.51 1.87
C THR A 359 -19.97 10.44 0.92
N ASN A 360 -19.66 11.74 0.95
CA ASN A 360 -20.38 12.80 0.27
C ASN A 360 -19.71 13.31 -1.01
N GLY A 361 -18.39 13.08 -1.14
CA GLY A 361 -17.61 13.62 -2.25
C GLY A 361 -17.91 12.94 -3.59
N GLU A 362 -17.81 13.72 -4.66
CA GLU A 362 -17.92 13.27 -6.03
C GLU A 362 -16.55 13.31 -6.72
N PHE A 363 -16.09 12.16 -7.20
CA PHE A 363 -14.76 12.01 -7.80
C PHE A 363 -14.90 11.59 -9.27
N PHE A 364 -14.42 12.44 -10.18
CA PHE A 364 -14.46 12.18 -11.61
C PHE A 364 -13.09 12.35 -12.26
N ASN A 365 -12.86 11.55 -13.29
CA ASN A 365 -11.76 11.80 -14.19
C ASN A 365 -12.03 13.06 -15.01
N LYS A 366 -11.06 13.98 -15.02
CA LYS A 366 -11.11 15.18 -15.84
C LYS A 366 -9.97 15.18 -16.86
N CYS A 367 -10.27 15.69 -18.06
CA CYS A 367 -9.24 15.90 -19.07
C CYS A 367 -8.19 16.87 -18.55
N LYS A 368 -6.91 16.46 -18.56
CA LYS A 368 -5.78 17.28 -18.06
C LYS A 368 -5.62 18.63 -18.77
N ARG A 369 -6.16 18.78 -20.00
CA ARG A 369 -6.05 19.99 -20.79
C ARG A 369 -7.26 20.92 -20.66
N CYS A 370 -8.47 20.40 -20.80
CA CYS A 370 -9.70 21.22 -20.87
C CYS A 370 -10.63 21.06 -19.67
N GLY A 371 -10.30 20.20 -18.71
CA GLY A 371 -11.15 19.98 -17.53
C GLY A 371 -12.43 19.17 -17.77
N LYS A 372 -12.78 18.82 -19.03
CA LYS A 372 -13.98 18.05 -19.34
C LYS A 372 -13.96 16.72 -18.58
N ARG A 373 -15.09 16.34 -18.00
CA ARG A 373 -15.29 15.05 -17.35
C ARG A 373 -15.09 13.93 -18.38
N LEU A 374 -14.35 12.90 -17.99
CA LEU A 374 -14.09 11.72 -18.77
C LEU A 374 -14.93 10.54 -18.25
N GLU A 375 -15.25 9.61 -19.13
CA GLU A 375 -15.94 8.38 -18.76
C GLU A 375 -15.06 7.49 -17.85
N TRP A 376 -15.69 6.63 -17.07
CA TRP A 376 -15.01 5.78 -16.09
C TRP A 376 -14.01 4.81 -16.73
N ASN A 377 -14.30 4.32 -17.93
CA ASN A 377 -13.46 3.40 -18.72
C ASN A 377 -12.48 4.13 -19.66
N HIS A 378 -12.44 5.48 -19.63
CA HIS A 378 -11.57 6.25 -20.50
C HIS A 378 -10.10 5.98 -20.21
N ARG A 379 -9.38 5.43 -21.19
CA ARG A 379 -7.99 4.94 -21.05
C ARG A 379 -6.94 6.02 -20.89
N PHE A 380 -7.22 7.25 -21.33
CA PHE A 380 -6.24 8.33 -21.39
C PHE A 380 -6.61 9.49 -20.46
N GLY A 381 -5.60 10.22 -20.00
CA GLY A 381 -5.80 11.41 -19.15
C GLY A 381 -6.32 12.66 -19.88
N MET A 382 -6.66 12.56 -21.18
CA MET A 382 -7.20 13.63 -22.01
C MET A 382 -8.38 13.13 -22.82
N CYS A 383 -9.39 13.96 -23.05
CA CYS A 383 -10.48 13.65 -23.98
C CYS A 383 -9.95 13.57 -25.42
N GLU A 384 -10.67 12.89 -26.31
CA GLU A 384 -10.28 12.68 -27.69
C GLU A 384 -9.87 13.96 -28.40
N LYS A 385 -10.72 15.02 -28.29
CA LYS A 385 -10.42 16.32 -28.89
C LYS A 385 -9.09 16.93 -28.41
N CYS A 386 -8.80 16.84 -27.12
CA CYS A 386 -7.54 17.36 -26.57
C CYS A 386 -6.35 16.47 -26.91
N TYR A 387 -6.56 15.17 -27.07
CA TYR A 387 -5.54 14.24 -27.51
C TYR A 387 -5.11 14.50 -28.95
N GLU A 388 -6.07 14.73 -29.86
CA GLU A 388 -5.80 15.06 -31.26
C GLU A 388 -5.04 16.40 -31.39
N ILE A 389 -5.47 17.42 -30.65
CA ILE A 389 -4.75 18.71 -30.63
C ILE A 389 -3.30 18.53 -30.16
N ASN A 390 -3.09 17.77 -29.07
CA ASN A 390 -1.75 17.51 -28.54
C ASN A 390 -0.88 16.71 -29.52
N LYS A 391 -1.49 15.77 -30.26
CA LYS A 391 -0.82 15.01 -31.32
C LYS A 391 -0.36 15.92 -32.47
N LEU A 392 -1.21 16.83 -32.91
CA LEU A 392 -0.89 17.81 -33.96
C LEU A 392 0.22 18.79 -33.52
N GLU A 393 0.16 19.29 -32.29
CA GLU A 393 1.21 20.14 -31.70
C GLU A 393 2.56 19.45 -31.64
N ARG A 394 2.58 18.17 -31.24
CA ARG A 394 3.81 17.36 -31.24
C ARG A 394 4.37 17.11 -32.63
N MET A 395 3.50 16.94 -33.64
CA MET A 395 3.94 16.79 -35.05
C MET A 395 4.54 18.09 -35.59
N ARG A 396 3.92 19.25 -35.30
CA ARG A 396 4.45 20.57 -35.64
C ARG A 396 5.82 20.83 -35.00
N TYR A 397 5.94 20.59 -33.70
CA TYR A 397 7.21 20.74 -32.99
C TYR A 397 8.34 19.86 -33.55
N LYS A 398 8.00 18.63 -33.99
CA LYS A 398 9.00 17.76 -34.64
C LYS A 398 9.36 18.29 -36.00
N ALA A 399 8.43 18.80 -36.79
CA ALA A 399 8.71 19.38 -38.13
C ALA A 399 9.57 20.65 -38.03
N ASP A 400 9.34 21.49 -37.02
CA ASP A 400 10.15 22.72 -36.82
C ASP A 400 11.57 22.43 -36.31
N LYS A 401 11.80 21.28 -35.68
CA LYS A 401 13.14 20.86 -35.23
C LYS A 401 14.00 20.25 -36.37
N TRP A 402 13.40 19.96 -37.51
CA TRP A 402 14.05 19.43 -38.70
C TRP A 402 14.22 20.49 -39.84
N ARG A 403 13.81 21.73 -39.59
CA ARG A 403 14.13 22.93 -40.38
C ARG A 403 15.23 23.72 -39.66
#